data_ce2bdc6db7aa82c7af7cfd469c446e81
#
_entry.id   ce2bdc6db7aa82c7af7cfd469c446e81
#
_cell.length_a   1.000
_cell.length_b   1.000
_cell.length_c   1.000
_cell.angle_alpha   90.00
_cell.angle_beta   90.00
_cell.angle_gamma   90.00
#
_symmetry.space_group_name_H-M   'P 1'
#
loop_
_entity.id
_entity.type
_entity.pdbx_description
1 polymer ?
#
loop_
_entity_poly.entity_id
_entity_poly.type
_entity_poly.pdbx_seq_one_letter_code
_entity_poly.pdbx_strand_id
1 'polypeptide(L)'
;IFIRSIMPKNLSKIAKAKKIKYFLISFVDLFGVLRSKLVPAQAIGDMQKDGAGFAGFATWLDMTPADSDMFGVPDPDSLIQLPWNKEIGWLASDLYMNGKPVKASPRIMLKEQIKKLSQKKLQMKSGVECEYFLISEDGHSLADKRDIQS
;
A
#
# COMPACT_ATOMS: atom_id res chain seq x y z
N ILE A 1 -17.73 -22.34 -1.17
CA ILE A 1 -16.83 -21.19 -0.82
C ILE A 1 -17.46 -20.50 0.36
N PHE A 2 -16.92 -20.73 1.55
CA PHE A 2 -17.35 -20.05 2.77
C PHE A 2 -16.92 -18.59 2.69
N ILE A 3 -17.86 -17.68 2.47
CA ILE A 3 -17.68 -16.27 2.76
C ILE A 3 -17.64 -16.18 4.28
N ARG A 4 -16.46 -16.25 4.87
CA ARG A 4 -16.26 -15.80 6.24
C ARG A 4 -16.63 -14.31 6.26
N SER A 5 -17.72 -13.98 6.91
CA SER A 5 -17.97 -12.63 7.40
C SER A 5 -16.88 -12.35 8.45
N ILE A 6 -15.72 -11.93 7.97
CA ILE A 6 -14.62 -11.54 8.85
C ILE A 6 -14.98 -10.11 9.26
N MET A 7 -15.31 -9.93 10.54
CA MET A 7 -15.38 -8.59 11.11
C MET A 7 -14.09 -7.84 10.73
N PRO A 8 -14.19 -6.59 10.26
CA PRO A 8 -13.01 -5.85 9.82
C PRO A 8 -11.98 -5.82 10.95
N LYS A 9 -10.74 -6.19 10.63
CA LYS A 9 -9.63 -6.18 11.59
C LYS A 9 -9.51 -4.80 12.20
N ASN A 10 -9.49 -4.72 13.52
CA ASN A 10 -9.31 -3.46 14.25
C ASN A 10 -7.80 -3.18 14.38
N LEU A 11 -7.30 -2.23 13.63
CA LEU A 11 -5.88 -1.86 13.60
C LEU A 11 -5.38 -1.35 14.94
N SER A 12 -6.18 -0.64 15.72
CA SER A 12 -5.79 -0.16 17.06
C SER A 12 -5.56 -1.32 18.04
N LYS A 13 -6.39 -2.36 17.99
CA LYS A 13 -6.18 -3.57 18.81
C LYS A 13 -4.93 -4.33 18.37
N ILE A 14 -4.71 -4.44 17.06
CA ILE A 14 -3.54 -5.11 16.50
C ILE A 14 -2.25 -4.35 16.85
N ALA A 15 -2.26 -3.00 16.78
CA ALA A 15 -1.13 -2.16 17.16
C ALA A 15 -0.69 -2.44 18.60
N LYS A 16 -1.63 -2.48 19.54
CA LYS A 16 -1.36 -2.79 20.96
C LYS A 16 -0.77 -4.19 21.12
N ALA A 17 -1.39 -5.19 20.52
CA ALA A 17 -0.97 -6.60 20.63
C ALA A 17 0.42 -6.83 20.04
N LYS A 18 0.75 -6.18 18.93
CA LYS A 18 2.03 -6.32 18.21
C LYS A 18 3.07 -5.28 18.59
N LYS A 19 2.76 -4.36 19.52
CA LYS A 19 3.63 -3.24 19.94
C LYS A 19 4.06 -2.34 18.78
N ILE A 20 3.18 -2.16 17.79
CA ILE A 20 3.40 -1.25 16.67
C ILE A 20 3.19 0.18 17.19
N LYS A 21 4.16 1.05 16.93
CA LYS A 21 4.12 2.46 17.34
C LYS A 21 3.70 3.38 16.19
N TYR A 22 3.98 2.99 14.96
CA TYR A 22 3.71 3.79 13.76
C TYR A 22 3.17 2.91 12.64
N PHE A 23 2.40 3.53 11.74
CA PHE A 23 1.96 2.90 10.50
C PHE A 23 2.39 3.71 9.29
N LEU A 24 2.92 3.03 8.27
CA LEU A 24 3.08 3.56 6.93
C LEU A 24 1.79 3.27 6.15
N ILE A 25 0.98 4.31 5.93
CA ILE A 25 -0.19 4.22 5.07
C ILE A 25 0.26 4.56 3.65
N SER A 26 0.15 3.59 2.75
CA SER A 26 0.85 3.64 1.47
C SER A 26 -0.07 3.37 0.29
N PHE A 27 0.22 4.00 -0.83
CA PHE A 27 -0.39 3.74 -2.13
C PHE A 27 0.65 3.87 -3.25
N VAL A 28 0.32 3.37 -4.43
CA VAL A 28 1.19 3.47 -5.61
C VAL A 28 0.62 4.52 -6.55
N ASP A 29 1.46 5.44 -7.03
CA ASP A 29 1.11 6.43 -8.02
C ASP A 29 1.12 5.85 -9.46
N LEU A 30 0.85 6.68 -10.49
CA LEU A 30 0.81 6.23 -11.88
C LEU A 30 2.15 5.77 -12.44
N PHE A 31 3.26 6.16 -11.82
CA PHE A 31 4.62 5.76 -12.23
C PHE A 31 5.13 4.52 -11.47
N GLY A 32 4.28 3.89 -10.64
CA GLY A 32 4.67 2.76 -9.83
C GLY A 32 5.43 3.13 -8.55
N VAL A 33 5.55 4.42 -8.22
CA VAL A 33 6.24 4.87 -7.00
C VAL A 33 5.36 4.69 -5.79
N LEU A 34 5.91 4.03 -4.76
CA LEU A 34 5.23 3.87 -3.47
C LEU A 34 5.27 5.19 -2.70
N ARG A 35 4.10 5.77 -2.47
CA ARG A 35 3.90 6.95 -1.63
C ARG A 35 3.43 6.51 -0.26
N SER A 36 3.94 7.14 0.78
CA SER A 36 3.61 6.75 2.15
C SER A 36 3.49 7.95 3.08
N LYS A 37 2.62 7.83 4.06
CA LYS A 37 2.55 8.74 5.21
C LYS A 37 2.76 7.93 6.48
N LEU A 38 3.71 8.34 7.31
CA LEU A 38 3.92 7.77 8.62
C LEU A 38 2.93 8.41 9.61
N VAL A 39 2.11 7.58 10.26
CA VAL A 39 1.15 8.02 11.27
C VAL A 39 1.38 7.29 12.59
N PRO A 40 1.17 7.93 13.74
CA PRO A 40 1.29 7.27 15.04
C PRO A 40 0.14 6.26 15.25
N ALA A 41 0.43 5.17 15.95
CA ALA A 41 -0.56 4.12 16.21
C ALA A 41 -1.80 4.61 16.99
N GLN A 42 -1.68 5.69 17.73
CA GLN A 42 -2.81 6.33 18.42
C GLN A 42 -3.86 6.87 17.44
N ALA A 43 -3.44 7.34 16.26
CA ALA A 43 -4.33 7.89 15.25
C ALA A 43 -4.88 6.83 14.29
N ILE A 44 -4.43 5.56 14.36
CA ILE A 44 -4.78 4.57 13.34
C ILE A 44 -6.27 4.23 13.28
N GLY A 45 -6.99 4.39 14.39
CA GLY A 45 -8.44 4.20 14.43
C GLY A 45 -9.19 5.20 13.55
N ASP A 46 -8.79 6.47 13.62
CA ASP A 46 -9.35 7.54 12.77
C ASP A 46 -8.91 7.35 11.33
N MET A 47 -7.64 7.00 11.10
CA MET A 47 -7.13 6.70 9.75
C MET A 47 -7.84 5.51 9.10
N GLN A 48 -8.19 4.49 9.89
CA GLN A 48 -8.95 3.33 9.38
C GLN A 48 -10.35 3.71 8.93
N LYS A 49 -10.94 4.72 9.55
CA LYS A 49 -12.29 5.21 9.25
C LYS A 49 -12.28 6.27 8.14
N ASP A 50 -11.45 7.29 8.30
CA ASP A 50 -11.52 8.52 7.51
C ASP A 50 -10.37 8.63 6.48
N GLY A 51 -9.33 7.83 6.63
CA GLY A 51 -8.14 7.82 5.78
C GLY A 51 -7.07 8.82 6.22
N ALA A 52 -5.87 8.65 5.69
CA ALA A 52 -4.76 9.60 5.81
C ALA A 52 -4.78 10.58 4.64
N GLY A 53 -4.75 11.88 4.90
CA GLY A 53 -4.81 12.92 3.87
C GLY A 53 -3.51 13.00 3.05
N PHE A 54 -3.64 13.17 1.73
CA PHE A 54 -2.55 13.40 0.79
C PHE A 54 -2.95 14.51 -0.18
N ALA A 55 -1.99 15.38 -0.53
CA ALA A 55 -2.19 16.36 -1.58
C ALA A 55 -2.27 15.66 -2.95
N GLY A 56 -3.44 15.66 -3.57
CA GLY A 56 -3.71 14.92 -4.80
C GLY A 56 -2.77 15.27 -5.94
N PHE A 57 -2.51 16.56 -6.15
CA PHE A 57 -1.64 17.04 -7.24
C PHE A 57 -0.18 16.54 -7.12
N ALA A 58 0.29 16.24 -5.92
CA ALA A 58 1.66 15.75 -5.69
C ALA A 58 1.83 14.25 -5.96
N THR A 59 0.80 13.57 -6.43
CA THR A 59 0.76 12.09 -6.53
C THR A 59 0.69 11.57 -7.96
N TRP A 60 0.80 12.46 -8.95
CA TRP A 60 0.74 12.08 -10.37
C TRP A 60 -0.53 11.29 -10.77
N LEU A 61 -1.67 11.61 -10.15
CA LEU A 61 -2.98 11.01 -10.47
C LEU A 61 -3.85 11.94 -11.30
N ASP A 62 -3.25 12.74 -12.17
CA ASP A 62 -3.91 13.70 -13.07
C ASP A 62 -4.75 14.73 -12.29
N MET A 63 -4.16 15.28 -11.24
CA MET A 63 -4.76 16.28 -10.36
C MET A 63 -3.98 17.58 -10.36
N THR A 64 -4.67 18.68 -10.07
CA THR A 64 -4.13 20.04 -9.98
C THR A 64 -4.20 20.55 -8.53
N PRO A 65 -3.52 21.64 -8.18
CA PRO A 65 -3.66 22.28 -6.87
C PRO A 65 -5.08 22.77 -6.54
N ALA A 66 -5.98 22.85 -7.53
CA ALA A 66 -7.39 23.19 -7.33
C ALA A 66 -8.23 22.00 -6.89
N ASP A 67 -7.72 20.77 -7.03
CA ASP A 67 -8.42 19.57 -6.60
C ASP A 67 -8.32 19.37 -5.08
N SER A 68 -9.35 18.76 -4.53
CA SER A 68 -9.38 18.43 -3.09
C SER A 68 -8.29 17.41 -2.71
N ASP A 69 -7.91 17.40 -1.43
CA ASP A 69 -7.07 16.36 -0.89
C ASP A 69 -7.69 14.98 -1.07
N MET A 70 -6.83 14.01 -1.29
CA MET A 70 -7.18 12.60 -1.28
C MET A 70 -7.00 12.00 0.11
N PHE A 71 -7.76 10.95 0.39
CA PHE A 71 -7.66 10.20 1.63
C PHE A 71 -7.31 8.74 1.34
N GLY A 72 -6.17 8.29 1.85
CA GLY A 72 -5.75 6.90 1.79
C GLY A 72 -6.37 6.11 2.94
N VAL A 73 -7.42 5.35 2.66
CA VAL A 73 -8.07 4.48 3.65
C VAL A 73 -7.30 3.16 3.71
N PRO A 74 -6.65 2.83 4.84
CA PRO A 74 -5.82 1.64 4.94
C PRO A 74 -6.66 0.37 4.86
N ASP A 75 -6.15 -0.60 4.11
CA ASP A 75 -6.71 -1.96 4.05
C ASP A 75 -6.11 -2.80 5.19
N PRO A 76 -6.90 -3.17 6.22
CA PRO A 76 -6.37 -3.92 7.37
C PRO A 76 -5.86 -5.32 7.01
N ASP A 77 -6.30 -5.87 5.88
CA ASP A 77 -5.86 -7.20 5.43
C ASP A 77 -4.47 -7.16 4.78
N SER A 78 -3.99 -5.97 4.40
CA SER A 78 -2.65 -5.75 3.85
C SER A 78 -1.57 -5.56 4.90
N LEU A 79 -1.90 -5.59 6.20
CA LEU A 79 -0.94 -5.26 7.25
C LEU A 79 0.27 -6.19 7.26
N ILE A 80 1.45 -5.59 7.11
CA ILE A 80 2.75 -6.21 7.29
C ILE A 80 3.50 -5.46 8.40
N GLN A 81 3.85 -6.15 9.48
CA GLN A 81 4.79 -5.62 10.47
C GLN A 81 6.20 -5.75 9.89
N LEU A 82 6.93 -4.63 9.75
CA LEU A 82 8.22 -4.65 9.06
C LEU A 82 9.22 -5.58 9.73
N PRO A 83 9.86 -6.51 9.01
CA PRO A 83 10.78 -7.48 9.61
C PRO A 83 12.02 -6.84 10.23
N TRP A 84 12.48 -5.73 9.67
CA TRP A 84 13.66 -4.97 10.13
C TRP A 84 13.35 -3.88 11.15
N ASN A 85 12.08 -3.49 11.32
CA ASN A 85 11.64 -2.57 12.35
C ASN A 85 10.24 -2.93 12.86
N LYS A 86 10.18 -3.70 13.95
CA LYS A 86 8.94 -4.21 14.53
C LYS A 86 8.01 -3.12 15.09
N GLU A 87 8.48 -1.89 15.25
CA GLU A 87 7.65 -0.78 15.71
C GLU A 87 6.80 -0.17 14.59
N ILE A 88 7.03 -0.57 13.33
CA ILE A 88 6.33 -0.07 12.15
C ILE A 88 5.47 -1.16 11.52
N GLY A 89 4.19 -0.83 11.28
CA GLY A 89 3.28 -1.59 10.43
C GLY A 89 3.12 -0.90 9.07
N TRP A 90 3.26 -1.64 8.00
CA TRP A 90 2.97 -1.16 6.64
C TRP A 90 1.56 -1.57 6.22
N LEU A 91 0.84 -0.66 5.56
CA LEU A 91 -0.53 -0.85 5.07
C LEU A 91 -0.66 -0.30 3.65
N ALA A 92 -1.21 -1.09 2.75
CA ALA A 92 -1.72 -0.58 1.50
C ALA A 92 -3.04 0.17 1.75
N SER A 93 -3.32 1.21 0.97
CA SER A 93 -4.54 1.99 1.09
C SER A 93 -5.29 2.15 -0.22
N ASP A 94 -6.59 2.29 -0.12
CA ASP A 94 -7.47 2.68 -1.21
C ASP A 94 -7.67 4.19 -1.16
N LEU A 95 -7.58 4.86 -2.31
CA LEU A 95 -7.67 6.31 -2.38
C LEU A 95 -9.12 6.76 -2.63
N TYR A 96 -9.54 7.76 -1.84
CA TYR A 96 -10.82 8.41 -1.94
C TYR A 96 -10.66 9.93 -2.05
N MET A 97 -11.53 10.57 -2.80
CA MET A 97 -11.67 12.02 -2.90
C MET A 97 -13.15 12.38 -2.90
N ASN A 98 -13.55 13.32 -2.06
CA ASN A 98 -14.96 13.72 -1.90
C ASN A 98 -15.89 12.51 -1.65
N GLY A 99 -15.45 11.55 -0.82
CA GLY A 99 -16.20 10.34 -0.47
C GLY A 99 -16.32 9.29 -1.59
N LYS A 100 -15.65 9.48 -2.74
CA LYS A 100 -15.67 8.56 -3.88
C LYS A 100 -14.28 7.97 -4.13
N PRO A 101 -14.20 6.69 -4.58
CA PRO A 101 -12.93 6.10 -4.98
C PRO A 101 -12.26 6.90 -6.11
N VAL A 102 -10.96 7.13 -6.00
CA VAL A 102 -10.15 7.74 -7.05
C VAL A 102 -9.91 6.70 -8.14
N LYS A 103 -10.67 6.77 -9.22
CA LYS A 103 -10.68 5.76 -10.30
C LYS A 103 -9.32 5.63 -11.00
N ALA A 104 -8.53 6.71 -11.09
CA ALA A 104 -7.18 6.68 -11.66
C ALA A 104 -6.17 5.93 -10.77
N SER A 105 -6.49 5.64 -9.51
CA SER A 105 -5.61 4.89 -8.62
C SER A 105 -5.40 3.47 -9.11
N PRO A 106 -4.14 3.00 -9.30
CA PRO A 106 -3.83 1.65 -9.77
C PRO A 106 -4.49 0.55 -8.94
N ARG A 107 -4.51 0.70 -7.61
CA ARG A 107 -5.12 -0.29 -6.72
C ARG A 107 -6.64 -0.35 -6.87
N ILE A 108 -7.32 0.80 -7.04
CA ILE A 108 -8.77 0.84 -7.28
C ILE A 108 -9.10 0.17 -8.62
N MET A 109 -8.34 0.50 -9.69
CA MET A 109 -8.51 -0.12 -11.00
C MET A 109 -8.33 -1.64 -10.92
N LEU A 110 -7.30 -2.11 -10.23
CA LEU A 110 -7.06 -3.56 -10.05
C LEU A 110 -8.23 -4.24 -9.33
N LYS A 111 -8.72 -3.66 -8.24
CA LYS A 111 -9.89 -4.18 -7.50
C LYS A 111 -11.13 -4.26 -8.38
N GLU A 112 -11.36 -3.28 -9.24
CA GLU A 112 -12.47 -3.30 -10.19
C GLU A 112 -12.31 -4.43 -11.21
N GLN A 113 -11.11 -4.66 -11.76
CA GLN A 113 -10.88 -5.77 -12.69
C GLN A 113 -11.05 -7.14 -12.02
N ILE A 114 -10.54 -7.31 -10.80
CA ILE A 114 -10.74 -8.52 -10.01
C ILE A 114 -12.24 -8.78 -9.79
N LYS A 115 -13.00 -7.74 -9.47
CA LYS A 115 -14.47 -7.84 -9.31
C LYS A 115 -15.16 -8.30 -10.62
N LYS A 116 -14.76 -7.74 -11.77
CA LYS A 116 -15.31 -8.17 -13.09
C LYS A 116 -14.97 -9.62 -13.40
N LEU A 117 -13.76 -10.09 -13.11
CA LEU A 117 -13.37 -11.48 -13.26
C LEU A 117 -14.20 -12.42 -12.37
N SER A 118 -14.40 -12.03 -11.11
CA SER A 118 -15.20 -12.81 -10.15
C SER A 118 -16.65 -12.98 -10.61
N GLN A 119 -17.24 -11.95 -11.23
CA GLN A 119 -18.59 -12.05 -11.82
C GLN A 119 -18.66 -13.11 -12.95
N LYS A 120 -17.55 -13.33 -13.64
CA LYS A 120 -17.40 -14.38 -14.67
C LYS A 120 -16.94 -15.72 -14.10
N LYS A 121 -16.87 -15.87 -12.76
CA LYS A 121 -16.35 -17.06 -12.07
C LYS A 121 -14.88 -17.37 -12.41
N LEU A 122 -14.12 -16.35 -12.82
CA LEU A 122 -12.68 -16.44 -13.11
C LEU A 122 -11.89 -15.90 -11.94
N GLN A 123 -10.71 -16.46 -11.71
CA GLN A 123 -9.75 -16.01 -10.72
C GLN A 123 -8.39 -15.80 -11.38
N MET A 124 -7.84 -14.61 -11.26
CA MET A 124 -6.47 -14.33 -11.68
C MET A 124 -5.49 -14.82 -10.61
N LYS A 125 -4.42 -15.47 -11.04
CA LYS A 125 -3.25 -15.78 -10.25
C LYS A 125 -2.04 -15.10 -10.88
N SER A 126 -1.21 -14.47 -10.08
CA SER A 126 0.03 -13.81 -10.54
C SER A 126 1.16 -14.16 -9.60
N GLY A 127 2.38 -14.21 -10.12
CA GLY A 127 3.62 -14.19 -9.38
C GLY A 127 4.34 -12.86 -9.64
N VAL A 128 5.02 -12.34 -8.63
CA VAL A 128 5.87 -11.16 -8.76
C VAL A 128 7.31 -11.62 -8.62
N GLU A 129 8.13 -11.34 -9.63
CA GLU A 129 9.56 -11.60 -9.63
C GLU A 129 10.29 -10.27 -9.40
N CYS A 130 11.20 -10.27 -8.43
CA CYS A 130 12.04 -9.11 -8.13
C CYS A 130 13.43 -9.37 -8.64
N GLU A 131 13.88 -8.57 -9.62
CA GLU A 131 15.24 -8.59 -10.14
C GLU A 131 16.04 -7.46 -9.51
N TYR A 132 17.25 -7.76 -9.05
CA TYR A 132 18.15 -6.77 -8.43
C TYR A 132 19.61 -7.21 -8.55
N PHE A 133 20.49 -6.23 -8.47
CA PHE A 133 21.92 -6.46 -8.37
C PHE A 133 22.42 -6.12 -6.97
N LEU A 134 23.28 -6.97 -6.43
CA LEU A 134 24.09 -6.61 -5.27
C LEU A 134 25.31 -5.84 -5.78
N ILE A 135 25.45 -4.62 -5.31
CA ILE A 135 26.57 -3.76 -5.68
C ILE A 135 27.51 -3.59 -4.48
N SER A 136 28.77 -3.29 -4.75
CA SER A 136 29.76 -2.92 -3.73
C SER A 136 29.39 -1.58 -3.08
N GLU A 137 29.96 -1.28 -1.91
CA GLU A 137 29.69 -0.07 -1.16
C GLU A 137 30.00 1.21 -1.95
N ASP A 138 30.97 1.17 -2.85
CA ASP A 138 31.31 2.28 -3.75
C ASP A 138 30.28 2.52 -4.87
N GLY A 139 29.33 1.60 -5.05
CA GLY A 139 28.27 1.70 -6.04
C GLY A 139 28.70 1.46 -7.49
N HIS A 140 29.95 1.07 -7.75
CA HIS A 140 30.52 0.99 -9.09
C HIS A 140 30.73 -0.43 -9.60
N SER A 141 30.71 -1.44 -8.76
CA SER A 141 30.93 -2.82 -9.16
C SER A 141 29.89 -3.77 -8.54
N LEU A 142 29.72 -4.94 -9.15
CA LEU A 142 28.91 -6.01 -8.56
C LEU A 142 29.65 -6.58 -7.34
N ALA A 143 28.89 -6.85 -6.28
CA ALA A 143 29.45 -7.37 -5.02
C ALA A 143 30.02 -8.79 -5.19
N ASP A 144 29.45 -9.61 -6.06
CA ASP A 144 29.98 -10.95 -6.39
C ASP A 144 30.74 -10.93 -7.72
N LYS A 145 32.05 -10.84 -7.61
CA LYS A 145 32.93 -10.87 -8.79
C LYS A 145 33.03 -12.22 -9.52
N ARG A 146 32.43 -13.27 -8.96
CA ARG A 146 32.41 -14.61 -9.56
C ARG A 146 31.28 -14.77 -10.57
N ASP A 147 30.28 -13.89 -10.52
CA ASP A 147 29.14 -13.92 -11.42
C ASP A 147 29.35 -13.01 -12.63
N ILE A 148 30.56 -13.08 -13.22
CA ILE A 148 30.85 -12.47 -14.50
C ILE A 148 30.27 -13.41 -15.56
N GLN A 149 29.05 -13.14 -15.97
CA GLN A 149 28.54 -13.70 -17.21
C GLN A 149 29.37 -13.08 -18.36
N SER A 150 30.29 -13.88 -18.88
CA SER A 150 31.04 -13.60 -20.07
C SER A 150 30.16 -13.55 -21.33
#